data_076813ce19bf32fb23525b54a5f22a00
#
_entry.id   076813ce19bf32fb23525b54a5f22a00
#
_cell.length_a   1.000
_cell.length_b   1.000
_cell.length_c   1.000
_cell.angle_alpha   90.00
_cell.angle_beta   90.00
_cell.angle_gamma   90.00
#
_symmetry.space_group_name_H-M   'P 1'
#
loop_
_entity.id
_entity.type
_entity.pdbx_description
1 polymer ?
#
loop_
_entity_poly.entity_id
_entity_poly.type
_entity_poly.pdbx_seq_one_letter_code
_entity_poly.pdbx_strand_id
1 'polypeptide(L)'
;MDKLKIFRKLEKLNHGVYHGSWAVWKGTDRNSVGDMSILDDIPKHKNVFGRLKPEVLMVALNPSGTEKRRPTEDDKKNPWKNFHCSKNFDYCIAKAFKDTPYYGAYMTDFIKIALGSDANEAKDAYNRLPKVRKKENVEKFKAELDAIGADNVKVIIALGKTKTLKYLQQAIKEMGERYKKIKLVGVWHYGYVRRLGKEGDKKYVAKVHEQLGLKK
;
A
#
# COMPACT_ATOMS: atom_id res chain seq x y z
N MET A 1 -8.73 -18.62 7.76
CA MET A 1 -7.53 -17.73 7.74
C MET A 1 -7.33 -17.14 9.14
N ASP A 2 -6.18 -17.39 9.76
CA ASP A 2 -5.83 -16.83 11.07
C ASP A 2 -5.26 -15.41 10.90
N LYS A 3 -6.12 -14.40 11.08
CA LYS A 3 -5.76 -12.98 10.91
C LYS A 3 -4.66 -12.53 11.88
N LEU A 4 -4.63 -13.03 13.11
CA LEU A 4 -3.64 -12.62 14.10
C LEU A 4 -2.24 -13.11 13.70
N LYS A 5 -2.15 -14.35 13.26
CA LYS A 5 -0.89 -14.92 12.77
C LYS A 5 -0.36 -14.15 11.55
N ILE A 6 -1.26 -13.78 10.61
CA ILE A 6 -0.89 -12.97 9.44
C ILE A 6 -0.41 -11.59 9.89
N PHE A 7 -1.19 -10.91 10.74
CA PHE A 7 -0.83 -9.60 11.27
C PHE A 7 0.57 -9.59 11.88
N ARG A 8 0.88 -10.56 12.76
CA ARG A 8 2.19 -10.68 13.40
C ARG A 8 3.34 -10.96 12.43
N LYS A 9 3.08 -11.76 11.39
CA LYS A 9 4.09 -12.00 10.34
C LYS A 9 4.38 -10.72 9.54
N LEU A 10 3.34 -9.99 9.13
CA LEU A 10 3.48 -8.73 8.39
C LEU A 10 4.13 -7.65 9.27
N GLU A 11 3.76 -7.55 10.53
CA GLU A 11 4.39 -6.66 11.51
C GLU A 11 5.89 -6.89 11.58
N LYS A 12 6.31 -8.15 11.69
CA LYS A 12 7.73 -8.53 11.71
C LYS A 12 8.46 -8.15 10.41
N LEU A 13 7.82 -8.34 9.25
CA LEU A 13 8.39 -7.96 7.95
C LEU A 13 8.52 -6.44 7.79
N ASN A 14 7.60 -5.67 8.38
CA ASN A 14 7.59 -4.22 8.28
C ASN A 14 8.39 -3.52 9.37
N HIS A 15 8.81 -4.23 10.40
CA HIS A 15 9.59 -3.64 11.50
C HIS A 15 10.92 -3.07 10.98
N GLY A 16 11.10 -1.77 11.15
CA GLY A 16 12.30 -1.06 10.70
C GLY A 16 12.36 -0.70 9.21
N VAL A 17 11.40 -1.11 8.38
CA VAL A 17 11.39 -0.82 6.92
C VAL A 17 10.22 0.07 6.45
N TYR A 18 9.17 0.21 7.24
CA TYR A 18 8.04 1.17 7.04
C TYR A 18 7.37 1.13 5.67
N HIS A 19 7.30 -0.02 5.05
CA HIS A 19 6.63 -0.15 3.75
C HIS A 19 5.14 -0.49 3.88
N GLY A 20 4.77 -1.13 4.99
CA GLY A 20 3.42 -1.63 5.20
C GLY A 20 2.52 -0.69 5.98
N SER A 21 1.22 -0.89 5.82
CA SER A 21 0.15 -0.29 6.62
C SER A 21 -1.15 -1.05 6.42
N TRP A 22 -2.23 -0.49 6.97
CA TRP A 22 -3.58 -0.98 6.79
C TRP A 22 -4.49 0.15 6.30
N ALA A 23 -5.40 -0.14 5.39
CA ALA A 23 -6.36 0.82 4.86
C ALA A 23 -7.48 1.10 5.87
N VAL A 24 -7.10 1.55 7.06
CA VAL A 24 -7.96 2.02 8.13
C VAL A 24 -7.47 3.37 8.60
N TRP A 25 -8.33 4.37 8.65
CA TRP A 25 -8.01 5.73 9.05
C TRP A 25 -9.01 6.23 10.07
N LYS A 26 -8.57 7.08 10.99
CA LYS A 26 -9.45 7.72 11.97
C LYS A 26 -10.45 8.65 11.29
N GLY A 27 -10.00 9.32 10.23
CA GLY A 27 -10.83 10.18 9.39
C GLY A 27 -10.33 10.25 7.96
N THR A 28 -11.04 10.99 7.12
CA THR A 28 -10.75 11.12 5.68
C THR A 28 -10.37 12.53 5.25
N ASP A 29 -10.16 13.43 6.20
CA ASP A 29 -9.61 14.76 5.95
C ASP A 29 -8.09 14.81 6.19
N ARG A 30 -7.46 15.93 5.80
CA ARG A 30 -6.00 16.08 5.91
C ARG A 30 -5.47 15.97 7.34
N ASN A 31 -6.23 16.42 8.31
CA ASN A 31 -5.76 16.43 9.71
C ASN A 31 -5.88 15.03 10.32
N SER A 32 -7.02 14.41 10.12
CA SER A 32 -7.35 13.12 10.75
C SER A 32 -6.69 11.91 10.07
N VAL A 33 -6.29 12.01 8.79
CA VAL A 33 -5.61 10.91 8.08
C VAL A 33 -4.26 10.57 8.68
N GLY A 34 -3.60 11.54 9.30
CA GLY A 34 -2.31 11.37 9.97
C GLY A 34 -2.40 10.91 11.44
N ASP A 35 -3.61 10.76 11.97
CA ASP A 35 -3.82 10.28 13.33
C ASP A 35 -3.62 8.76 13.39
N MET A 36 -2.47 8.36 13.94
CA MET A 36 -2.04 6.96 14.02
C MET A 36 -2.71 6.18 15.16
N SER A 37 -3.48 6.84 16.04
CA SER A 37 -4.07 6.19 17.21
C SER A 37 -4.98 5.01 16.87
N ILE A 38 -5.55 5.00 15.66
CA ILE A 38 -6.35 3.86 15.18
C ILE A 38 -5.51 2.61 14.90
N LEU A 39 -4.20 2.77 14.69
CA LEU A 39 -3.25 1.69 14.40
C LEU A 39 -2.46 1.27 15.65
N ASP A 40 -2.55 2.05 16.72
CA ASP A 40 -1.93 1.69 17.99
C ASP A 40 -2.62 0.45 18.55
N ASP A 41 -1.81 -0.57 18.81
CA ASP A 41 -2.29 -1.81 19.46
C ASP A 41 -3.49 -2.48 18.74
N ILE A 42 -3.48 -2.45 17.40
CA ILE A 42 -4.56 -2.99 16.55
C ILE A 42 -5.11 -4.34 17.06
N PRO A 43 -4.30 -5.33 17.48
CA PRO A 43 -4.84 -6.60 17.96
C PRO A 43 -5.74 -6.49 19.16
N LYS A 44 -5.57 -5.47 20.01
CA LYS A 44 -6.42 -5.21 21.18
C LYS A 44 -7.72 -4.49 20.80
N HIS A 45 -7.71 -3.73 19.72
CA HIS A 45 -8.91 -3.04 19.22
C HIS A 45 -9.77 -3.96 18.35
N LYS A 46 -10.58 -4.83 18.96
CA LYS A 46 -11.39 -5.85 18.27
C LYS A 46 -12.17 -5.29 17.06
N ASN A 47 -12.73 -4.09 17.18
CA ASN A 47 -13.50 -3.46 16.09
C ASN A 47 -12.63 -3.11 14.87
N VAL A 48 -11.41 -2.65 15.09
CA VAL A 48 -10.46 -2.32 14.00
C VAL A 48 -9.88 -3.61 13.43
N PHE A 49 -9.41 -4.49 14.31
CA PHE A 49 -8.83 -5.78 13.92
C PHE A 49 -9.81 -6.64 13.11
N GLY A 50 -11.09 -6.66 13.49
CA GLY A 50 -12.14 -7.37 12.76
C GLY A 50 -12.30 -6.88 11.31
N ARG A 51 -12.03 -5.59 11.05
CA ARG A 51 -12.13 -4.97 9.72
C ARG A 51 -10.95 -5.26 8.81
N LEU A 52 -9.81 -5.71 9.34
CA LEU A 52 -8.63 -5.99 8.51
C LEU A 52 -8.94 -7.08 7.48
N LYS A 53 -8.50 -6.83 6.25
CA LYS A 53 -8.71 -7.70 5.09
C LYS A 53 -7.37 -8.03 4.43
N PRO A 54 -6.57 -8.91 5.02
CA PRO A 54 -5.27 -9.28 4.46
C PRO A 54 -5.36 -9.93 3.08
N GLU A 55 -6.54 -10.44 2.71
CA GLU A 55 -6.81 -11.00 1.38
C GLU A 55 -6.91 -9.94 0.27
N VAL A 56 -6.90 -8.66 0.64
CA VAL A 56 -6.87 -7.52 -0.29
C VAL A 56 -5.60 -6.73 -0.05
N LEU A 57 -4.84 -6.47 -1.09
CA LEU A 57 -3.67 -5.59 -1.02
C LEU A 57 -3.90 -4.30 -1.83
N MET A 58 -3.40 -3.19 -1.30
CA MET A 58 -3.22 -1.94 -2.03
C MET A 58 -1.72 -1.68 -2.15
N VAL A 59 -1.22 -1.56 -3.36
CA VAL A 59 0.23 -1.45 -3.60
C VAL A 59 0.54 -0.17 -4.34
N ALA A 60 1.33 0.71 -3.72
CA ALA A 60 1.91 1.86 -4.39
C ALA A 60 3.28 1.50 -5.01
N LEU A 61 3.90 2.45 -5.70
CA LEU A 61 5.16 2.17 -6.39
C LEU A 61 6.33 2.13 -5.41
N ASN A 62 6.45 3.16 -4.58
CA ASN A 62 7.56 3.38 -3.66
C ASN A 62 7.14 4.23 -2.47
N PRO A 63 7.76 4.04 -1.31
CA PRO A 63 7.55 4.93 -0.19
C PRO A 63 8.05 6.34 -0.52
N SER A 64 7.31 7.36 -0.10
CA SER A 64 7.74 8.74 -0.22
C SER A 64 8.87 9.01 0.79
N GLY A 65 10.06 9.28 0.29
CA GLY A 65 11.19 9.62 1.15
C GLY A 65 12.46 9.86 0.36
N THR A 66 13.36 10.63 0.92
CA THR A 66 14.72 10.77 0.41
C THR A 66 15.63 9.79 1.15
N GLU A 67 16.71 9.32 0.51
CA GLU A 67 17.75 8.49 1.16
C GLU A 67 18.29 9.10 2.46
N LYS A 68 18.14 10.42 2.62
CA LYS A 68 18.59 11.18 3.80
C LYS A 68 17.67 11.02 5.01
N ARG A 69 16.43 10.53 4.85
CA ARG A 69 15.52 10.34 5.97
C ARG A 69 15.69 8.95 6.56
N ARG A 70 16.63 8.81 7.49
CA ARG A 70 16.67 7.63 8.35
C ARG A 70 15.39 7.57 9.19
N PRO A 71 14.85 6.38 9.44
CA PRO A 71 13.73 6.22 10.37
C PRO A 71 14.05 6.84 11.72
N THR A 72 13.13 7.63 12.25
CA THR A 72 13.22 8.14 13.62
C THR A 72 12.91 7.02 14.62
N GLU A 73 13.21 7.23 15.92
CA GLU A 73 12.82 6.25 16.95
C GLU A 73 11.30 6.05 17.01
N ASP A 74 10.51 7.10 16.73
CA ASP A 74 9.05 6.98 16.65
C ASP A 74 8.59 6.19 15.42
N ASP A 75 9.31 6.32 14.30
CA ASP A 75 9.05 5.50 13.13
C ASP A 75 9.32 4.01 13.43
N LYS A 76 10.34 3.69 14.23
CA LYS A 76 10.67 2.31 14.63
C LYS A 76 9.62 1.68 15.55
N LYS A 77 8.90 2.50 16.32
CA LYS A 77 7.84 2.03 17.23
C LYS A 77 6.55 1.66 16.51
N ASN A 78 6.29 2.24 15.34
CA ASN A 78 5.05 1.99 14.59
C ASN A 78 5.34 1.48 13.18
N PRO A 79 5.27 0.16 12.94
CA PRO A 79 5.53 -0.45 11.63
C PRO A 79 4.47 -0.12 10.56
N TRP A 80 3.38 0.56 10.94
CA TRP A 80 2.20 0.78 10.10
C TRP A 80 2.02 2.24 9.63
N LYS A 81 3.07 3.07 9.75
CA LYS A 81 2.98 4.53 9.52
C LYS A 81 2.83 4.92 8.04
N ASN A 82 3.16 4.06 7.10
CA ASN A 82 3.04 4.36 5.67
C ASN A 82 1.57 4.64 5.30
N PHE A 83 1.33 5.50 4.33
CA PHE A 83 -0.02 5.92 3.88
C PHE A 83 -0.88 6.66 4.92
N HIS A 84 -0.24 7.22 5.95
CA HIS A 84 -0.87 8.02 6.99
C HIS A 84 -0.18 9.38 7.17
N CYS A 85 0.01 10.11 6.07
CA CYS A 85 0.71 11.40 6.09
C CYS A 85 -0.25 12.55 5.76
N SER A 86 -0.48 13.44 6.74
CA SER A 86 -1.31 14.63 6.56
C SER A 86 -0.76 15.63 5.54
N LYS A 87 0.56 15.61 5.30
CA LYS A 87 1.23 16.49 4.32
C LYS A 87 1.07 16.03 2.88
N ASN A 88 0.68 14.77 2.65
CA ASN A 88 0.50 14.17 1.34
C ASN A 88 -0.99 14.13 0.93
N PHE A 89 -1.30 13.38 -0.11
CA PHE A 89 -2.67 13.13 -0.58
C PHE A 89 -3.26 11.82 -0.02
N ASP A 90 -2.75 11.31 1.09
CA ASP A 90 -3.21 10.05 1.69
C ASP A 90 -4.67 10.13 2.11
N TYR A 91 -5.15 11.34 2.47
CA TYR A 91 -6.57 11.59 2.71
C TYR A 91 -7.47 11.28 1.50
N CYS A 92 -6.93 11.36 0.27
CA CYS A 92 -7.67 10.99 -0.93
C CYS A 92 -7.83 9.46 -1.04
N ILE A 93 -6.81 8.69 -0.63
CA ILE A 93 -6.93 7.24 -0.52
C ILE A 93 -8.00 6.91 0.52
N ALA A 94 -7.91 7.52 1.71
CA ALA A 94 -8.87 7.32 2.77
C ALA A 94 -10.31 7.59 2.30
N LYS A 95 -10.54 8.72 1.59
CA LYS A 95 -11.86 9.05 0.99
C LYS A 95 -12.32 8.02 -0.04
N ALA A 96 -11.39 7.55 -0.89
CA ALA A 96 -11.75 6.65 -1.99
C ALA A 96 -12.08 5.24 -1.51
N PHE A 97 -11.52 4.81 -0.39
CA PHE A 97 -11.68 3.44 0.08
C PHE A 97 -12.56 3.29 1.33
N LYS A 98 -12.82 4.39 2.05
CA LYS A 98 -13.79 4.38 3.14
C LYS A 98 -15.14 3.84 2.64
N ASP A 99 -15.78 3.04 3.47
CA ASP A 99 -17.10 2.44 3.21
C ASP A 99 -17.17 1.56 1.95
N THR A 100 -16.00 1.11 1.44
CA THR A 100 -15.93 0.17 0.33
C THR A 100 -15.59 -1.25 0.82
N PRO A 101 -15.78 -2.29 -0.02
CA PRO A 101 -15.34 -3.64 0.29
C PRO A 101 -13.83 -3.77 0.53
N TYR A 102 -13.06 -2.76 0.15
CA TYR A 102 -11.58 -2.73 0.24
C TYR A 102 -11.05 -2.02 1.49
N TYR A 103 -11.91 -1.39 2.29
CA TYR A 103 -11.52 -0.81 3.58
C TYR A 103 -10.97 -1.91 4.50
N GLY A 104 -9.82 -1.67 5.12
CA GLY A 104 -9.11 -2.67 5.92
C GLY A 104 -8.07 -3.49 5.14
N ALA A 105 -7.88 -3.24 3.84
CA ALA A 105 -6.84 -3.89 3.03
C ALA A 105 -5.43 -3.69 3.60
N TYR A 106 -4.55 -4.66 3.38
CA TYR A 106 -3.12 -4.46 3.62
C TYR A 106 -2.54 -3.52 2.57
N MET A 107 -1.82 -2.51 3.00
CA MET A 107 -1.18 -1.52 2.13
C MET A 107 0.33 -1.69 2.15
N THR A 108 0.99 -1.57 1.00
CA THR A 108 2.45 -1.63 0.90
C THR A 108 2.97 -0.95 -0.35
N ASP A 109 4.30 -0.80 -0.43
CA ASP A 109 4.99 -0.35 -1.64
C ASP A 109 5.65 -1.50 -2.36
N PHE A 110 5.68 -1.44 -3.70
CA PHE A 110 6.36 -2.45 -4.51
C PHE A 110 7.87 -2.34 -4.43
N ILE A 111 8.42 -1.11 -4.61
CA ILE A 111 9.86 -0.89 -4.53
C ILE A 111 10.27 -0.76 -3.07
N LYS A 112 11.09 -1.72 -2.59
CA LYS A 112 11.51 -1.81 -1.19
C LYS A 112 12.99 -1.51 -0.96
N ILE A 113 13.77 -1.47 -2.02
CA ILE A 113 15.23 -1.39 -1.93
C ILE A 113 15.84 -0.17 -2.64
N ALA A 114 15.00 0.65 -3.27
CA ALA A 114 15.41 1.89 -3.88
C ALA A 114 14.48 3.01 -3.40
N LEU A 115 15.05 4.08 -2.91
CA LEU A 115 14.32 5.25 -2.44
C LEU A 115 14.36 6.34 -3.52
N GLY A 116 13.31 7.12 -3.57
CA GLY A 116 13.23 8.29 -4.43
C GLY A 116 12.29 9.32 -3.82
N SER A 117 12.57 10.61 -4.06
CA SER A 117 11.74 11.70 -3.58
C SER A 117 10.35 11.70 -4.26
N ASP A 118 10.30 11.20 -5.49
CA ASP A 118 9.07 11.00 -6.24
C ASP A 118 9.07 9.66 -7.02
N ALA A 119 7.92 9.34 -7.65
CA ALA A 119 7.74 8.09 -8.38
C ALA A 119 8.61 7.97 -9.64
N ASN A 120 9.13 9.06 -10.23
CA ASN A 120 10.02 9.00 -11.38
C ASN A 120 11.42 8.68 -10.91
N GLU A 121 11.91 9.38 -9.91
CA GLU A 121 13.22 9.17 -9.30
C GLU A 121 13.36 7.75 -8.77
N ALA A 122 12.37 7.27 -8.00
CA ALA A 122 12.35 5.89 -7.50
C ALA A 122 12.34 4.85 -8.64
N LYS A 123 11.55 5.10 -9.69
CA LYS A 123 11.51 4.26 -10.89
C LYS A 123 12.89 4.21 -11.56
N ASP A 124 13.53 5.35 -11.74
CA ASP A 124 14.81 5.44 -12.43
C ASP A 124 15.92 4.81 -11.60
N ALA A 125 15.92 5.02 -10.28
CA ALA A 125 16.79 4.31 -9.35
C ALA A 125 16.59 2.79 -9.44
N TYR A 126 15.34 2.32 -9.38
CA TYR A 126 15.01 0.90 -9.50
C TYR A 126 15.44 0.32 -10.86
N ASN A 127 15.22 1.04 -11.97
CA ASN A 127 15.56 0.56 -13.29
C ASN A 127 17.08 0.40 -13.50
N ARG A 128 17.89 1.23 -12.82
CA ARG A 128 19.36 1.14 -12.83
C ARG A 128 19.92 0.00 -11.99
N LEU A 129 19.09 -0.60 -11.10
CA LEU A 129 19.56 -1.69 -10.27
C LEU A 129 19.97 -2.91 -11.09
N PRO A 130 21.04 -3.61 -10.68
CA PRO A 130 21.40 -4.92 -11.24
C PRO A 130 20.24 -5.92 -11.12
N LYS A 131 20.21 -6.92 -12.01
CA LYS A 131 19.17 -7.97 -12.00
C LYS A 131 19.03 -8.66 -10.64
N VAL A 132 20.13 -8.94 -9.96
CA VAL A 132 20.15 -9.56 -8.62
C VAL A 132 19.39 -8.72 -7.61
N ARG A 133 19.57 -7.40 -7.62
CA ARG A 133 18.87 -6.48 -6.71
C ARG A 133 17.37 -6.37 -7.05
N LYS A 134 17.02 -6.38 -8.33
CA LYS A 134 15.60 -6.43 -8.75
C LYS A 134 14.94 -7.72 -8.29
N LYS A 135 15.64 -8.86 -8.38
CA LYS A 135 15.16 -10.14 -7.84
C LYS A 135 14.96 -10.07 -6.33
N GLU A 136 15.93 -9.50 -5.59
CA GLU A 136 15.78 -9.27 -4.14
C GLU A 136 14.51 -8.46 -3.81
N ASN A 137 14.22 -7.42 -4.59
CA ASN A 137 13.01 -6.63 -4.41
C ASN A 137 11.74 -7.46 -4.59
N VAL A 138 11.70 -8.29 -5.65
CA VAL A 138 10.58 -9.19 -5.90
C VAL A 138 10.41 -10.20 -4.76
N GLU A 139 11.51 -10.77 -4.25
CA GLU A 139 11.46 -11.69 -3.11
C GLU A 139 10.96 -11.02 -1.81
N LYS A 140 11.33 -9.76 -1.56
CA LYS A 140 10.79 -8.99 -0.42
C LYS A 140 9.27 -8.77 -0.55
N PHE A 141 8.78 -8.43 -1.73
CA PHE A 141 7.34 -8.30 -1.96
C PHE A 141 6.62 -9.65 -1.89
N LYS A 142 7.24 -10.71 -2.43
CA LYS A 142 6.75 -12.09 -2.33
C LYS A 142 6.60 -12.55 -0.89
N ALA A 143 7.55 -12.19 -0.02
CA ALA A 143 7.49 -12.55 1.40
C ALA A 143 6.24 -12.01 2.10
N GLU A 144 5.74 -10.82 1.71
CA GLU A 144 4.47 -10.29 2.24
C GLU A 144 3.27 -11.12 1.76
N LEU A 145 3.25 -11.49 0.48
CA LEU A 145 2.19 -12.37 -0.05
C LEU A 145 2.20 -13.75 0.63
N ASP A 146 3.39 -14.30 0.88
CA ASP A 146 3.55 -15.58 1.57
C ASP A 146 3.18 -15.49 3.06
N ALA A 147 3.43 -14.35 3.71
CA ALA A 147 3.00 -14.10 5.09
C ALA A 147 1.47 -14.14 5.22
N ILE A 148 0.75 -13.64 4.21
CA ILE A 148 -0.71 -13.70 4.11
C ILE A 148 -1.15 -15.13 3.73
N GLY A 149 -0.33 -15.83 2.98
CA GLY A 149 -0.65 -17.05 2.24
C GLY A 149 -1.14 -16.68 0.84
N ALA A 150 -0.32 -16.92 -0.18
CA ALA A 150 -0.60 -16.48 -1.55
C ALA A 150 -1.98 -16.89 -2.07
N ASP A 151 -2.46 -18.09 -1.68
CA ASP A 151 -3.77 -18.60 -2.07
C ASP A 151 -4.94 -17.87 -1.39
N ASN A 152 -4.68 -17.14 -0.32
CA ASN A 152 -5.68 -16.31 0.36
C ASN A 152 -5.81 -14.93 -0.29
N VAL A 153 -4.79 -14.47 -1.00
CA VAL A 153 -4.82 -13.15 -1.66
C VAL A 153 -5.76 -13.20 -2.85
N LYS A 154 -6.83 -12.43 -2.79
CA LYS A 154 -7.88 -12.37 -3.83
C LYS A 154 -7.61 -11.29 -4.88
N VAL A 155 -7.16 -10.12 -4.43
CA VAL A 155 -6.96 -8.96 -5.29
C VAL A 155 -5.81 -8.09 -4.82
N ILE A 156 -5.03 -7.60 -5.78
CA ILE A 156 -4.05 -6.53 -5.59
C ILE A 156 -4.52 -5.31 -6.37
N ILE A 157 -4.73 -4.20 -5.67
CA ILE A 157 -5.08 -2.92 -6.23
C ILE A 157 -3.79 -2.10 -6.38
N ALA A 158 -3.36 -1.88 -7.60
CA ALA A 158 -2.21 -1.04 -7.91
C ALA A 158 -2.60 0.45 -7.84
N LEU A 159 -2.06 1.17 -6.87
CA LEU A 159 -2.18 2.62 -6.77
C LEU A 159 -1.26 3.29 -7.81
N GLY A 160 -1.73 3.33 -9.05
CA GLY A 160 -0.99 3.74 -10.24
C GLY A 160 -1.20 2.79 -11.40
N LYS A 161 -2.28 3.00 -12.19
CA LYS A 161 -2.72 2.08 -13.24
C LYS A 161 -1.74 1.88 -14.41
N THR A 162 -0.72 2.70 -14.52
CA THR A 162 0.29 2.57 -15.58
C THR A 162 1.60 1.98 -15.05
N LYS A 163 2.30 2.70 -14.18
CA LYS A 163 3.62 2.29 -13.70
C LYS A 163 3.54 1.16 -12.68
N THR A 164 2.85 1.37 -11.56
CA THR A 164 2.76 0.37 -10.49
C THR A 164 2.16 -0.93 -11.00
N LEU A 165 1.07 -0.85 -11.77
CA LEU A 165 0.43 -2.04 -12.33
C LEU A 165 1.39 -2.84 -13.23
N LYS A 166 2.17 -2.17 -14.08
CA LYS A 166 3.16 -2.83 -14.97
C LYS A 166 4.22 -3.59 -14.18
N TYR A 167 4.78 -2.98 -13.13
CA TYR A 167 5.77 -3.66 -12.27
C TYR A 167 5.17 -4.86 -11.54
N LEU A 168 3.95 -4.73 -11.03
CA LEU A 168 3.27 -5.83 -10.35
C LEU A 168 2.97 -6.99 -11.32
N GLN A 169 2.51 -6.70 -12.54
CA GLN A 169 2.30 -7.73 -13.57
C GLN A 169 3.57 -8.52 -13.86
N GLN A 170 4.70 -7.82 -14.01
CA GLN A 170 5.99 -8.46 -14.23
C GLN A 170 6.41 -9.29 -13.00
N ALA A 171 6.33 -8.74 -11.80
CA ALA A 171 6.70 -9.43 -10.57
C ALA A 171 5.86 -10.70 -10.34
N ILE A 172 4.54 -10.61 -10.50
CA ILE A 172 3.64 -11.78 -10.38
C ILE A 172 4.01 -12.88 -11.38
N LYS A 173 4.37 -12.50 -12.62
CA LYS A 173 4.85 -13.46 -13.62
C LYS A 173 6.15 -14.16 -13.18
N GLU A 174 7.08 -13.40 -12.59
CA GLU A 174 8.38 -13.91 -12.11
C GLU A 174 8.25 -14.79 -10.87
N MET A 175 7.26 -14.54 -10.01
CA MET A 175 7.01 -15.32 -8.79
C MET A 175 6.47 -16.73 -9.07
N GLY A 176 5.90 -16.99 -10.24
CA GLY A 176 5.41 -18.31 -10.68
C GLY A 176 3.90 -18.49 -10.60
N GLU A 177 3.44 -19.71 -10.99
CA GLU A 177 2.03 -20.01 -11.27
C GLU A 177 1.07 -19.76 -10.10
N ARG A 178 1.53 -20.01 -8.87
CA ARG A 178 0.72 -19.83 -7.66
C ARG A 178 0.19 -18.39 -7.53
N TYR A 179 0.97 -17.39 -7.94
CA TYR A 179 0.61 -15.98 -7.80
C TYR A 179 -0.21 -15.44 -8.98
N LYS A 180 -0.20 -16.13 -10.12
CA LYS A 180 -0.93 -15.70 -11.33
C LYS A 180 -2.45 -15.69 -11.16
N LYS A 181 -2.97 -16.41 -10.17
CA LYS A 181 -4.40 -16.45 -9.82
C LYS A 181 -4.87 -15.14 -9.16
N ILE A 182 -3.96 -14.32 -8.66
CA ILE A 182 -4.30 -13.08 -7.98
C ILE A 182 -4.81 -12.06 -9.00
N LYS A 183 -6.02 -11.54 -8.76
CA LYS A 183 -6.58 -10.49 -9.61
C LYS A 183 -5.80 -9.20 -9.42
N LEU A 184 -5.30 -8.61 -10.51
CA LEU A 184 -4.65 -7.30 -10.52
C LEU A 184 -5.60 -6.24 -11.07
N VAL A 185 -5.78 -5.15 -10.33
CA VAL A 185 -6.60 -4.00 -10.76
C VAL A 185 -5.77 -2.73 -10.59
N GLY A 186 -5.71 -1.89 -11.63
CA GLY A 186 -5.01 -0.62 -11.56
C GLY A 186 -5.97 0.55 -11.39
N VAL A 187 -5.73 1.39 -10.38
CA VAL A 187 -6.46 2.64 -10.17
C VAL A 187 -5.54 3.85 -10.32
N TRP A 188 -6.10 5.03 -10.46
CA TRP A 188 -5.30 6.25 -10.48
C TRP A 188 -4.48 6.38 -9.18
N HIS A 189 -3.26 6.89 -9.34
CA HIS A 189 -2.42 7.26 -8.19
C HIS A 189 -3.00 8.51 -7.51
N TYR A 190 -3.07 8.51 -6.19
CA TYR A 190 -3.65 9.60 -5.41
C TYR A 190 -2.94 10.95 -5.61
N GLY A 191 -1.66 10.98 -5.91
CA GLY A 191 -0.94 12.19 -6.30
C GLY A 191 -1.46 12.86 -7.57
N TYR A 192 -2.28 12.15 -8.38
CA TYR A 192 -2.89 12.73 -9.57
C TYR A 192 -3.92 13.83 -9.26
N VAL A 193 -4.43 13.86 -8.04
CA VAL A 193 -5.34 14.89 -7.52
C VAL A 193 -4.80 16.29 -7.79
N ARG A 194 -3.49 16.51 -7.74
CA ARG A 194 -2.84 17.80 -8.07
C ARG A 194 -3.23 18.34 -9.45
N ARG A 195 -3.56 17.47 -10.39
CA ARG A 195 -3.88 17.82 -11.79
C ARG A 195 -5.37 17.96 -12.06
N LEU A 196 -6.21 17.64 -11.08
CA LEU A 196 -7.66 17.62 -11.25
C LEU A 196 -8.34 18.97 -10.95
N GLY A 197 -7.56 19.95 -10.47
CA GLY A 197 -8.05 21.29 -10.16
C GLY A 197 -9.05 21.30 -9.00
N LYS A 198 -9.99 22.24 -9.06
CA LYS A 198 -11.04 22.38 -8.04
C LYS A 198 -11.80 21.06 -7.86
N GLU A 199 -12.06 20.66 -6.61
CA GLU A 199 -12.72 19.40 -6.25
C GLU A 199 -11.95 18.13 -6.73
N GLY A 200 -10.63 18.24 -6.88
CA GLY A 200 -9.81 17.15 -7.39
C GLY A 200 -9.93 15.85 -6.58
N ASP A 201 -10.15 15.94 -5.29
CA ASP A 201 -10.37 14.78 -4.41
C ASP A 201 -11.69 14.06 -4.74
N LYS A 202 -12.80 14.78 -4.97
CA LYS A 202 -14.09 14.19 -5.40
C LYS A 202 -13.96 13.50 -6.75
N LYS A 203 -13.29 14.17 -7.72
CA LYS A 203 -13.02 13.60 -9.04
C LYS A 203 -12.17 12.34 -8.96
N TYR A 204 -11.16 12.34 -8.09
CA TYR A 204 -10.31 11.17 -7.83
C TYR A 204 -11.13 10.01 -7.27
N VAL A 205 -11.93 10.24 -6.23
CA VAL A 205 -12.80 9.22 -5.62
C VAL A 205 -13.72 8.61 -6.67
N ALA A 206 -14.43 9.44 -7.44
CA ALA A 206 -15.33 8.96 -8.48
C ALA A 206 -14.61 8.08 -9.51
N LYS A 207 -13.38 8.49 -9.92
CA LYS A 207 -12.58 7.73 -10.88
C LYS A 207 -12.06 6.41 -10.33
N VAL A 208 -11.64 6.38 -9.07
CA VAL A 208 -11.22 5.13 -8.41
C VAL A 208 -12.41 4.16 -8.29
N HIS A 209 -13.57 4.65 -7.90
CA HIS A 209 -14.79 3.84 -7.82
C HIS A 209 -15.17 3.25 -9.19
N GLU A 210 -15.15 4.05 -10.26
CA GLU A 210 -15.36 3.58 -11.63
C GLU A 210 -14.38 2.46 -12.01
N GLN A 211 -13.08 2.66 -11.73
CA GLN A 211 -12.03 1.68 -12.04
C GLN A 211 -12.13 0.38 -11.25
N LEU A 212 -12.72 0.42 -10.08
CA LEU A 212 -12.99 -0.74 -9.23
C LEU A 212 -14.35 -1.40 -9.51
N GLY A 213 -15.19 -0.80 -10.38
CA GLY A 213 -16.53 -1.28 -10.64
C GLY A 213 -17.47 -1.13 -9.44
N LEU A 214 -17.20 -0.16 -8.55
CA LEU A 214 -18.07 0.16 -7.43
C LEU A 214 -19.25 0.98 -7.94
N LYS A 215 -20.47 0.53 -7.65
CA LYS A 215 -21.68 1.30 -7.91
C LYS A 215 -21.69 2.56 -7.04
N LYS A 216 -22.16 3.68 -7.60
CA LYS A 216 -22.43 4.89 -6.85
C LYS A 216 -23.56 4.67 -5.86
#